data_ec2d7838d45d2b1ca2155e085a4e1abe
#
_entry.id   ec2d7838d45d2b1ca2155e085a4e1abe
#
_cell.length_a   1.000
_cell.length_b   1.000
_cell.length_c   1.000
_cell.angle_alpha   90.00
_cell.angle_beta   90.00
_cell.angle_gamma   90.00
#
_symmetry.space_group_name_H-M   'P 1'
#
loop_
_entity.id
_entity.type
_entity.pdbx_description
1 polymer ?
#
loop_
_entity_poly.entity_id
_entity_poly.type
_entity_poly.pdbx_seq_one_letter_code
_entity_poly.pdbx_strand_id
1 'polypeptide(L)'
;MKKGLFLLSLIVTFYALGTVSASAVTNDTVKVGLRYGSSVMSSANLENDEGSGYEFGYFEDDRTFVSLGETDETAITMEPAGRDGIQVTITGTDRVLYESREDTLAVMPQGRDPVTWFRGNRYRGGFEYTVSGGGLQVVNVVDLEDYVKGVLPSEMPGNWELEALKAQAVCARTFACLTTKHLSAYGFDVCSSTDCQAYSGIGEATSATDRAVEETEGECLYYDGELAQAYYHSSDGGATEDAENVWGTDVPYLRGKEDPYEAQISIPDYRWTVTYTWEELTWVLQNSGYDIGDVVDAYVSEVTDLGNVYSVTFVDSRGKTLVRTGDDARMAFTAPPWARTSPACGSPSPAAPGAAAATR
;
A
#
# COMPACT_ATOMS: atom_id res chain seq x y z
N MET A 1 30.56 -72.99 20.50
CA MET A 1 29.53 -72.32 19.69
C MET A 1 28.82 -71.29 20.56
N LYS A 2 29.22 -70.01 20.49
CA LYS A 2 28.56 -68.89 21.22
C LYS A 2 28.02 -67.95 20.14
N LYS A 3 26.69 -67.85 20.06
CA LYS A 3 25.99 -66.93 19.16
C LYS A 3 25.98 -65.55 19.78
N GLY A 4 26.67 -64.61 19.18
CA GLY A 4 26.60 -63.20 19.54
C GLY A 4 25.36 -62.56 18.93
N LEU A 5 24.55 -62.00 19.78
CA LEU A 5 23.34 -61.22 19.41
C LEU A 5 23.79 -59.76 19.20
N PHE A 6 23.78 -59.31 17.95
CA PHE A 6 23.96 -57.86 17.63
C PHE A 6 22.67 -57.14 17.85
N LEU A 7 22.62 -56.30 18.88
CA LEU A 7 21.54 -55.35 19.13
C LEU A 7 21.77 -54.11 18.27
N LEU A 8 20.93 -53.95 17.22
CA LEU A 8 20.96 -52.76 16.38
C LEU A 8 20.17 -51.66 17.11
N SER A 9 20.84 -50.70 17.73
CA SER A 9 20.20 -49.55 18.36
C SER A 9 19.83 -48.53 17.27
N LEU A 10 18.53 -48.41 16.99
CA LEU A 10 17.95 -47.42 16.09
C LEU A 10 17.85 -46.08 16.85
N ILE A 11 18.79 -45.18 16.63
CA ILE A 11 18.72 -43.81 17.15
C ILE A 11 17.76 -43.05 16.25
N VAL A 12 16.51 -42.88 16.71
CA VAL A 12 15.53 -41.95 16.10
C VAL A 12 15.87 -40.55 16.61
N THR A 13 16.54 -39.78 15.77
CA THR A 13 16.75 -38.35 16.04
C THR A 13 15.45 -37.61 15.76
N PHE A 14 14.70 -37.28 16.82
CA PHE A 14 13.60 -36.33 16.73
C PHE A 14 14.20 -34.93 16.42
N TYR A 15 14.06 -34.48 15.20
CA TYR A 15 14.14 -33.07 14.90
C TYR A 15 12.92 -32.41 15.56
N ALA A 16 13.10 -31.79 16.69
CA ALA A 16 12.14 -30.81 17.20
C ALA A 16 12.12 -29.65 16.21
N LEU A 17 11.10 -29.64 15.35
CA LEU A 17 10.67 -28.39 14.70
C LEU A 17 10.27 -27.46 15.83
N GLY A 18 11.19 -26.58 16.21
CA GLY A 18 10.87 -25.48 17.07
C GLY A 18 9.79 -24.65 16.39
N THR A 19 8.61 -24.66 16.93
CA THR A 19 7.62 -23.63 16.62
C THR A 19 8.24 -22.33 17.10
N VAL A 20 8.74 -21.52 16.17
CA VAL A 20 9.04 -20.13 16.43
C VAL A 20 7.70 -19.52 16.77
N SER A 21 7.49 -19.21 18.05
CA SER A 21 6.35 -18.39 18.45
C SER A 21 6.54 -17.06 17.74
N ALA A 22 5.70 -16.78 16.75
CA ALA A 22 5.62 -15.46 16.15
C ALA A 22 5.46 -14.45 17.31
N SER A 23 6.33 -13.47 17.38
CA SER A 23 6.13 -12.32 18.27
C SER A 23 4.79 -11.73 17.85
N ALA A 24 3.86 -11.61 18.78
CA ALA A 24 2.55 -11.02 18.49
C ALA A 24 2.75 -9.66 17.82
N VAL A 25 2.03 -9.42 16.76
CA VAL A 25 1.92 -8.11 16.14
C VAL A 25 1.52 -7.11 17.22
N THR A 26 2.29 -6.05 17.39
CA THR A 26 2.12 -5.12 18.52
C THR A 26 0.92 -4.18 18.37
N ASN A 27 0.29 -4.14 17.19
CA ASN A 27 -0.89 -3.34 16.91
C ASN A 27 -1.93 -4.16 16.12
N ASP A 28 -3.02 -4.50 16.81
CA ASP A 28 -4.18 -5.16 16.17
C ASP A 28 -5.01 -4.19 15.33
N THR A 29 -4.64 -2.90 15.29
CA THR A 29 -5.38 -1.83 14.63
C THR A 29 -4.45 -1.00 13.75
N VAL A 30 -4.94 -0.58 12.57
CA VAL A 30 -4.23 0.27 11.59
C VAL A 30 -4.95 1.61 11.44
N LYS A 31 -4.21 2.71 11.45
CA LYS A 31 -4.69 4.06 11.09
C LYS A 31 -4.40 4.31 9.60
N VAL A 32 -5.46 4.45 8.80
CA VAL A 32 -5.37 4.62 7.33
C VAL A 32 -5.80 6.02 6.94
N GLY A 33 -4.89 6.82 6.41
CA GLY A 33 -5.18 8.17 5.90
C GLY A 33 -6.01 8.11 4.62
N LEU A 34 -7.29 8.51 4.72
CA LEU A 34 -8.20 8.57 3.57
C LEU A 34 -8.20 9.94 2.89
N ARG A 35 -8.10 11.02 3.69
CA ARG A 35 -8.03 12.42 3.22
C ARG A 35 -7.07 13.20 4.11
N TYR A 36 -6.03 13.78 3.52
CA TYR A 36 -4.97 14.49 4.26
C TYR A 36 -4.20 15.45 3.36
N GLY A 37 -3.39 16.31 3.93
CA GLY A 37 -2.59 17.29 3.19
C GLY A 37 -3.45 18.20 2.32
N SER A 38 -3.24 18.22 1.02
CA SER A 38 -4.04 19.02 0.07
C SER A 38 -5.42 18.44 -0.23
N SER A 39 -5.74 17.23 0.25
CA SER A 39 -7.01 16.56 0.01
C SER A 39 -8.00 16.63 1.19
N VAL A 40 -7.71 17.41 2.23
CA VAL A 40 -8.63 17.68 3.36
C VAL A 40 -9.98 18.18 2.86
N MET A 41 -11.02 17.91 3.62
CA MET A 41 -12.41 18.13 3.21
C MET A 41 -13.07 19.25 4.02
N SER A 42 -13.92 20.07 3.37
CA SER A 42 -14.76 21.05 4.08
C SER A 42 -15.85 20.38 4.92
N SER A 43 -16.31 19.20 4.51
CA SER A 43 -17.28 18.37 5.25
C SER A 43 -17.08 16.90 4.91
N ALA A 44 -17.44 16.01 5.83
CA ALA A 44 -17.36 14.56 5.67
C ALA A 44 -18.68 13.91 6.11
N ASN A 45 -19.29 13.13 5.22
CA ASN A 45 -20.53 12.41 5.51
C ASN A 45 -20.23 10.94 5.78
N LEU A 46 -20.86 10.39 6.80
CA LEU A 46 -20.95 8.96 7.06
C LEU A 46 -22.41 8.51 7.00
N GLU A 47 -22.63 7.31 6.48
CA GLU A 47 -23.93 6.65 6.47
C GLU A 47 -23.73 5.17 6.82
N ASN A 48 -24.47 4.64 7.81
CA ASN A 48 -24.44 3.21 8.07
C ASN A 48 -25.03 2.45 6.89
N ASP A 49 -24.27 1.51 6.34
CA ASP A 49 -24.77 0.46 5.47
C ASP A 49 -25.31 -0.70 6.32
N GLU A 50 -24.52 -1.09 7.31
CA GLU A 50 -24.89 -2.00 8.39
C GLU A 50 -24.53 -1.34 9.71
N GLY A 51 -25.54 -1.14 10.60
CA GLY A 51 -25.31 -0.45 11.86
C GLY A 51 -26.59 0.19 12.41
N SER A 52 -26.47 0.81 13.58
CA SER A 52 -27.61 1.37 14.33
C SER A 52 -27.37 2.78 14.86
N GLY A 53 -26.39 3.49 14.30
CA GLY A 53 -26.01 4.81 14.76
C GLY A 53 -24.50 4.93 14.97
N TYR A 54 -24.09 5.92 15.75
CA TYR A 54 -22.68 6.23 16.00
C TYR A 54 -22.43 6.64 17.43
N GLU A 55 -21.21 6.34 17.92
CA GLU A 55 -20.62 6.92 19.11
C GLU A 55 -19.62 8.00 18.72
N PHE A 56 -19.51 9.04 19.55
CA PHE A 56 -18.57 10.15 19.41
C PHE A 56 -17.59 10.12 20.58
N GLY A 57 -16.31 10.38 20.30
CA GLY A 57 -15.28 10.31 21.33
C GLY A 57 -13.90 10.60 20.80
N TYR A 58 -12.92 9.86 21.29
CA TYR A 58 -11.52 9.92 20.86
C TYR A 58 -10.86 8.53 20.94
N PHE A 59 -9.75 8.37 20.24
CA PHE A 59 -8.87 7.22 20.43
C PHE A 59 -7.72 7.57 21.36
N GLU A 60 -7.43 6.69 22.32
CA GLU A 60 -6.24 6.76 23.15
C GLU A 60 -4.97 6.42 22.33
N ASP A 61 -3.79 6.58 22.93
CA ASP A 61 -2.50 6.29 22.26
C ASP A 61 -2.38 4.82 21.84
N ASP A 62 -3.02 3.90 22.55
CA ASP A 62 -3.10 2.48 22.24
C ASP A 62 -4.22 2.15 21.24
N ARG A 63 -4.90 3.18 20.71
CA ARG A 63 -6.04 3.11 19.79
C ARG A 63 -7.33 2.55 20.36
N THR A 64 -7.44 2.45 21.68
CA THR A 64 -8.71 2.16 22.34
C THR A 64 -9.67 3.34 22.18
N PHE A 65 -10.89 3.06 21.73
CA PHE A 65 -11.92 4.09 21.58
C PHE A 65 -12.57 4.41 22.93
N VAL A 66 -12.68 5.70 23.24
CA VAL A 66 -13.37 6.21 24.44
C VAL A 66 -14.60 7.00 24.00
N SER A 67 -15.79 6.50 24.36
CA SER A 67 -17.07 7.12 24.03
C SER A 67 -17.40 8.29 24.98
N LEU A 68 -17.84 9.41 24.41
CA LEU A 68 -18.30 10.60 25.10
C LEU A 68 -19.78 10.94 24.81
N GLY A 69 -20.37 10.30 23.81
CA GLY A 69 -21.77 10.49 23.42
C GLY A 69 -22.16 9.56 22.29
N GLU A 70 -23.45 9.45 22.03
CA GLU A 70 -23.99 8.53 21.02
C GLU A 70 -25.21 9.10 20.32
N THR A 71 -25.60 8.49 19.19
CA THR A 71 -26.81 8.80 18.44
C THR A 71 -27.32 7.58 17.71
N ASP A 72 -28.64 7.44 17.58
CA ASP A 72 -29.31 6.44 16.71
C ASP A 72 -29.43 6.90 15.26
N GLU A 73 -28.98 8.12 14.93
CA GLU A 73 -29.01 8.63 13.57
C GLU A 73 -27.99 7.88 12.71
N THR A 74 -28.42 7.36 11.58
CA THR A 74 -27.59 6.52 10.70
C THR A 74 -26.89 7.28 9.60
N ALA A 75 -27.17 8.57 9.43
CA ALA A 75 -26.53 9.46 8.46
C ALA A 75 -26.13 10.77 9.13
N ILE A 76 -24.83 11.00 9.22
CA ILE A 76 -24.23 12.14 9.94
C ILE A 76 -23.21 12.87 9.07
N THR A 77 -23.03 14.17 9.36
CA THR A 77 -22.06 15.03 8.68
C THR A 77 -21.15 15.69 9.72
N MET A 78 -19.83 15.57 9.52
CA MET A 78 -18.81 16.27 10.29
C MET A 78 -18.30 17.48 9.52
N GLU A 79 -18.17 18.62 10.19
CA GLU A 79 -17.63 19.88 9.64
C GLU A 79 -16.75 20.57 10.65
N PRO A 80 -15.73 21.34 10.21
CA PRO A 80 -14.97 22.21 11.12
C PRO A 80 -15.91 23.23 11.77
N ALA A 81 -15.80 23.42 13.08
CA ALA A 81 -16.59 24.36 13.86
C ALA A 81 -15.69 25.34 14.61
N GLY A 82 -15.84 26.63 14.31
CA GLY A 82 -14.99 27.67 14.90
C GLY A 82 -13.54 27.54 14.42
N ARG A 83 -12.58 27.70 15.37
CA ARG A 83 -11.15 27.65 15.04
C ARG A 83 -10.57 26.24 15.09
N ASP A 84 -10.93 25.49 16.11
CA ASP A 84 -10.28 24.21 16.45
C ASP A 84 -11.34 23.13 16.85
N GLY A 85 -12.63 23.32 16.54
CA GLY A 85 -13.70 22.36 16.88
C GLY A 85 -14.22 21.60 15.67
N ILE A 86 -14.95 20.53 15.94
CA ILE A 86 -15.66 19.73 14.93
C ILE A 86 -17.11 19.57 15.36
N GLN A 87 -18.04 19.95 14.48
CA GLN A 87 -19.48 19.80 14.68
C GLN A 87 -19.98 18.57 13.93
N VAL A 88 -20.87 17.82 14.56
CA VAL A 88 -21.61 16.71 13.94
C VAL A 88 -23.08 17.07 13.84
N THR A 89 -23.64 16.97 12.66
CA THR A 89 -25.07 17.22 12.37
C THR A 89 -25.72 15.99 11.76
N ILE A 90 -27.06 15.93 11.79
CA ILE A 90 -27.81 14.99 10.95
C ILE A 90 -27.62 15.41 9.49
N THR A 91 -27.20 14.48 8.64
CA THR A 91 -26.97 14.75 7.21
C THR A 91 -28.18 15.44 6.56
N GLY A 92 -27.90 16.55 5.90
CA GLY A 92 -28.92 17.36 5.21
C GLY A 92 -29.80 18.23 6.11
N THR A 93 -29.43 18.40 7.40
CA THR A 93 -30.08 19.30 8.34
C THR A 93 -29.11 20.14 9.14
N ASP A 94 -29.59 21.20 9.79
CA ASP A 94 -28.79 22.02 10.72
C ASP A 94 -28.83 21.50 12.17
N ARG A 95 -29.42 20.31 12.41
CA ARG A 95 -29.57 19.75 13.76
C ARG A 95 -28.21 19.19 14.24
N VAL A 96 -27.65 19.87 15.24
CA VAL A 96 -26.40 19.45 15.89
C VAL A 96 -26.66 18.26 16.80
N LEU A 97 -25.87 17.22 16.63
CA LEU A 97 -25.84 16.02 17.48
C LEU A 97 -24.73 16.08 18.50
N TYR A 98 -23.54 16.52 18.09
CA TYR A 98 -22.36 16.59 18.91
C TYR A 98 -21.46 17.75 18.47
N GLU A 99 -20.71 18.32 19.40
CA GLU A 99 -19.70 19.35 19.13
C GLU A 99 -18.44 19.04 19.98
N SER A 100 -17.34 18.70 19.29
CA SER A 100 -16.03 18.62 19.92
C SER A 100 -15.43 20.03 20.01
N ARG A 101 -14.82 20.32 21.17
CA ARG A 101 -14.03 21.56 21.35
C ARG A 101 -12.54 21.34 21.11
N GLU A 102 -12.16 20.10 20.89
CA GLU A 102 -10.82 19.69 20.50
C GLU A 102 -10.71 19.67 18.98
N ASP A 103 -9.50 19.81 18.45
CA ASP A 103 -9.21 19.75 17.02
C ASP A 103 -9.34 18.34 16.42
N THR A 104 -9.66 17.35 17.26
CA THR A 104 -9.89 15.96 16.87
C THR A 104 -11.26 15.47 17.34
N LEU A 105 -11.82 14.53 16.59
CA LEU A 105 -13.04 13.80 16.90
C LEU A 105 -12.94 12.38 16.35
N ALA A 106 -13.19 11.38 17.19
CA ALA A 106 -13.40 10.01 16.71
C ALA A 106 -14.89 9.69 16.63
N VAL A 107 -15.27 8.93 15.60
CA VAL A 107 -16.63 8.46 15.35
C VAL A 107 -16.56 6.94 15.15
N MET A 108 -17.29 6.19 16.00
CA MET A 108 -17.35 4.74 15.94
C MET A 108 -18.79 4.32 15.56
N PRO A 109 -18.98 3.53 14.48
CA PRO A 109 -20.29 3.03 14.12
C PRO A 109 -20.76 1.98 15.13
N GLN A 110 -22.05 2.00 15.47
CA GLN A 110 -22.69 1.06 16.40
C GLN A 110 -23.33 -0.11 15.64
N GLY A 111 -23.34 -1.29 16.28
CA GLY A 111 -24.01 -2.47 15.76
C GLY A 111 -23.15 -3.73 15.87
N ARG A 112 -23.69 -4.82 15.34
CA ARG A 112 -22.92 -6.04 15.16
C ARG A 112 -22.26 -6.02 13.78
N ASP A 113 -20.94 -6.04 13.71
CA ASP A 113 -20.14 -5.98 12.47
C ASP A 113 -20.51 -4.77 11.57
N PRO A 114 -20.51 -3.52 12.12
CA PRO A 114 -21.03 -2.37 11.41
C PRO A 114 -20.19 -2.03 10.18
N VAL A 115 -20.86 -1.56 9.14
CA VAL A 115 -20.26 -1.10 7.89
C VAL A 115 -20.76 0.31 7.59
N THR A 116 -19.85 1.20 7.23
CA THR A 116 -20.14 2.62 7.01
C THR A 116 -19.75 3.05 5.60
N TRP A 117 -20.66 3.71 4.92
CA TRP A 117 -20.35 4.41 3.66
C TRP A 117 -19.59 5.70 3.91
N PHE A 118 -18.48 5.85 3.20
CA PHE A 118 -17.74 7.10 3.09
C PHE A 118 -17.30 7.31 1.63
N ARG A 119 -17.80 8.36 0.99
CA ARG A 119 -17.48 8.72 -0.40
C ARG A 119 -17.63 7.59 -1.42
N GLY A 120 -18.67 6.79 -1.29
CA GLY A 120 -18.99 5.71 -2.21
C GLY A 120 -18.26 4.39 -1.95
N ASN A 121 -17.44 4.33 -0.91
CA ASN A 121 -16.78 3.11 -0.45
C ASN A 121 -17.33 2.67 0.91
N ARG A 122 -17.23 1.38 1.20
CA ARG A 122 -17.72 0.72 2.41
C ARG A 122 -16.54 0.39 3.33
N TYR A 123 -16.60 0.85 4.57
CA TYR A 123 -15.51 0.69 5.54
C TYR A 123 -15.99 0.01 6.82
N ARG A 124 -15.12 -0.79 7.41
CA ARG A 124 -15.21 -1.25 8.81
C ARG A 124 -14.41 -0.34 9.72
N GLY A 125 -14.59 -0.51 11.04
CA GLY A 125 -13.90 0.28 12.05
C GLY A 125 -14.42 1.69 12.20
N GLY A 126 -13.69 2.50 12.94
CA GLY A 126 -14.03 3.89 13.23
C GLY A 126 -13.35 4.89 12.31
N PHE A 127 -13.68 6.16 12.52
CA PHE A 127 -13.09 7.28 11.78
C PHE A 127 -12.56 8.31 12.76
N GLU A 128 -11.36 8.82 12.50
CA GLU A 128 -10.77 9.94 13.25
C GLU A 128 -10.71 11.15 12.32
N TYR A 129 -11.18 12.27 12.79
CA TYR A 129 -11.18 13.55 12.10
C TYR A 129 -10.26 14.51 12.83
N THR A 130 -9.43 15.24 12.09
CA THR A 130 -8.57 16.30 12.64
C THR A 130 -8.72 17.55 11.81
N VAL A 131 -8.89 18.72 12.46
CA VAL A 131 -8.91 20.01 11.76
C VAL A 131 -7.51 20.32 11.26
N SER A 132 -7.35 20.45 9.95
CA SER A 132 -6.07 20.70 9.29
C SER A 132 -6.25 21.59 8.07
N GLY A 133 -5.47 22.67 7.95
CA GLY A 133 -5.49 23.55 6.79
C GLY A 133 -6.86 24.18 6.46
N GLY A 134 -7.75 24.28 7.45
CA GLY A 134 -9.12 24.79 7.29
C GLY A 134 -10.14 23.75 6.79
N GLY A 135 -9.78 22.49 6.77
CA GLY A 135 -10.65 21.36 6.46
C GLY A 135 -10.45 20.20 7.45
N LEU A 136 -11.09 19.07 7.18
CA LEU A 136 -10.97 17.85 7.95
C LEU A 136 -9.99 16.88 7.26
N GLN A 137 -8.96 16.47 7.96
CA GLN A 137 -8.25 15.23 7.72
C GLN A 137 -9.18 14.09 8.12
N VAL A 138 -9.21 13.01 7.36
CA VAL A 138 -10.04 11.83 7.63
C VAL A 138 -9.16 10.59 7.64
N VAL A 139 -9.16 9.89 8.77
CA VAL A 139 -8.41 8.65 8.99
C VAL A 139 -9.41 7.55 9.33
N ASN A 140 -9.32 6.39 8.69
CA ASN A 140 -10.03 5.19 9.10
C ASN A 140 -9.18 4.43 10.12
N VAL A 141 -9.75 4.11 11.26
CA VAL A 141 -9.12 3.34 12.35
C VAL A 141 -9.77 1.98 12.36
N VAL A 142 -9.06 0.97 11.89
CA VAL A 142 -9.63 -0.32 11.54
C VAL A 142 -8.78 -1.47 12.09
N ASP A 143 -9.43 -2.59 12.43
CA ASP A 143 -8.73 -3.84 12.75
C ASP A 143 -7.79 -4.26 11.63
N LEU A 144 -6.63 -4.84 11.97
CA LEU A 144 -5.61 -5.22 11.00
C LEU A 144 -6.12 -6.23 9.97
N GLU A 145 -6.90 -7.23 10.40
CA GLU A 145 -7.44 -8.23 9.47
C GLU A 145 -8.53 -7.63 8.56
N ASP A 146 -9.37 -6.76 9.08
CA ASP A 146 -10.34 -6.00 8.27
C ASP A 146 -9.64 -5.03 7.30
N TYR A 147 -8.50 -4.45 7.67
CA TYR A 147 -7.65 -3.69 6.75
C TYR A 147 -7.14 -4.58 5.62
N VAL A 148 -6.59 -5.76 5.94
CA VAL A 148 -6.07 -6.70 4.93
C VAL A 148 -7.19 -7.21 4.02
N LYS A 149 -8.42 -7.44 4.54
CA LYS A 149 -9.61 -7.75 3.72
C LYS A 149 -9.97 -6.63 2.74
N GLY A 150 -9.63 -5.39 3.04
CA GLY A 150 -9.82 -4.24 2.14
C GLY A 150 -8.67 -4.04 1.14
N VAL A 151 -7.45 -4.39 1.51
CA VAL A 151 -6.25 -4.30 0.65
C VAL A 151 -6.22 -5.43 -0.38
N LEU A 152 -6.40 -6.67 0.06
CA LEU A 152 -6.21 -7.85 -0.79
C LEU A 152 -6.99 -7.79 -2.11
N PRO A 153 -8.31 -7.50 -2.16
CA PRO A 153 -9.05 -7.42 -3.42
C PRO A 153 -8.65 -6.22 -4.30
N SER A 154 -8.08 -5.17 -3.70
CA SER A 154 -7.59 -3.98 -4.44
C SER A 154 -6.23 -4.23 -5.10
N GLU A 155 -5.41 -5.16 -4.56
CA GLU A 155 -4.08 -5.49 -5.05
C GLU A 155 -4.07 -6.75 -5.93
N MET A 156 -4.98 -7.70 -5.68
CA MET A 156 -5.02 -8.97 -6.41
C MET A 156 -6.46 -9.40 -6.72
N PRO A 157 -6.79 -9.74 -7.99
CA PRO A 157 -8.13 -10.19 -8.35
C PRO A 157 -8.58 -11.41 -7.55
N GLY A 158 -9.78 -11.35 -6.96
CA GLY A 158 -10.32 -12.40 -6.08
C GLY A 158 -10.62 -13.76 -6.75
N ASN A 159 -10.45 -13.86 -8.06
CA ASN A 159 -10.57 -15.11 -8.82
C ASN A 159 -9.23 -15.84 -9.05
N TRP A 160 -8.16 -15.36 -8.43
CA TRP A 160 -6.86 -16.05 -8.46
C TRP A 160 -6.86 -17.24 -7.50
N GLU A 161 -5.87 -18.11 -7.65
CA GLU A 161 -5.72 -19.30 -6.82
C GLU A 161 -5.60 -18.94 -5.33
N LEU A 162 -6.26 -19.69 -4.45
CA LEU A 162 -6.34 -19.39 -3.03
C LEU A 162 -4.97 -19.22 -2.37
N GLU A 163 -3.99 -20.05 -2.72
CA GLU A 163 -2.64 -19.96 -2.15
C GLU A 163 -1.89 -18.68 -2.59
N ALA A 164 -2.18 -18.16 -3.78
CA ALA A 164 -1.67 -16.87 -4.22
C ALA A 164 -2.31 -15.72 -3.42
N LEU A 165 -3.63 -15.77 -3.20
CA LEU A 165 -4.34 -14.81 -2.35
C LEU A 165 -3.82 -14.83 -0.91
N LYS A 166 -3.54 -16.02 -0.35
CA LYS A 166 -2.95 -16.18 0.99
C LYS A 166 -1.55 -15.56 1.06
N ALA A 167 -0.70 -15.82 0.08
CA ALA A 167 0.65 -15.24 0.03
C ALA A 167 0.59 -13.70 0.00
N GLN A 168 -0.31 -13.14 -0.81
CA GLN A 168 -0.53 -11.70 -0.86
C GLN A 168 -1.08 -11.14 0.46
N ALA A 169 -2.00 -11.85 1.13
CA ALA A 169 -2.52 -11.43 2.44
C ALA A 169 -1.40 -11.35 3.49
N VAL A 170 -0.51 -12.36 3.54
CA VAL A 170 0.66 -12.37 4.44
C VAL A 170 1.62 -11.21 4.13
N CYS A 171 1.89 -10.94 2.85
CA CYS A 171 2.72 -9.79 2.45
C CYS A 171 2.08 -8.45 2.84
N ALA A 172 0.78 -8.27 2.56
CA ALA A 172 0.04 -7.05 2.86
C ALA A 172 -0.01 -6.78 4.38
N ARG A 173 -0.27 -7.81 5.18
CA ARG A 173 -0.26 -7.74 6.64
C ARG A 173 1.11 -7.35 7.17
N THR A 174 2.16 -8.01 6.70
CA THR A 174 3.55 -7.74 7.11
C THR A 174 3.94 -6.30 6.81
N PHE A 175 3.58 -5.80 5.61
CA PHE A 175 3.82 -4.41 5.22
C PHE A 175 3.09 -3.43 6.14
N ALA A 176 1.81 -3.67 6.46
CA ALA A 176 1.02 -2.81 7.33
C ALA A 176 1.58 -2.75 8.76
N CYS A 177 2.03 -3.90 9.30
CA CYS A 177 2.65 -3.98 10.63
C CYS A 177 3.97 -3.23 10.74
N LEU A 178 4.72 -3.13 9.63
CA LEU A 178 6.04 -2.49 9.63
C LEU A 178 5.97 -1.00 9.27
N THR A 179 4.94 -0.58 8.51
CA THR A 179 4.92 0.75 7.89
C THR A 179 4.33 1.80 8.83
N THR A 180 5.12 2.83 9.10
CA THR A 180 4.72 4.03 9.85
C THR A 180 5.07 5.31 9.06
N LYS A 181 5.02 5.21 7.75
CA LYS A 181 5.50 6.23 6.80
C LYS A 181 4.91 7.62 7.04
N HIS A 182 3.64 7.68 7.40
CA HIS A 182 2.90 8.93 7.56
C HIS A 182 2.71 9.37 9.02
N LEU A 183 3.17 8.58 9.99
CA LEU A 183 2.91 8.80 11.40
C LEU A 183 3.45 10.15 11.89
N SER A 184 4.69 10.48 11.56
CA SER A 184 5.33 11.73 12.02
C SER A 184 4.75 12.99 11.37
N ALA A 185 4.23 12.90 10.15
CA ALA A 185 3.74 14.06 9.40
C ALA A 185 2.22 14.28 9.57
N TYR A 186 1.46 13.23 9.76
CA TYR A 186 0.00 13.26 9.70
C TYR A 186 -0.70 12.48 10.80
N GLY A 187 0.00 11.72 11.66
CA GLY A 187 -0.58 10.97 12.77
C GLY A 187 -1.28 9.65 12.40
N PHE A 188 -1.06 9.12 11.19
CA PHE A 188 -1.57 7.81 10.76
C PHE A 188 -0.46 6.94 10.17
N ASP A 189 -0.66 5.62 10.09
CA ASP A 189 0.39 4.65 9.72
C ASP A 189 0.60 4.61 8.21
N VAL A 190 -0.46 4.31 7.47
CA VAL A 190 -0.46 4.08 6.01
C VAL A 190 -1.49 4.96 5.31
N CYS A 191 -1.26 5.27 4.04
CA CYS A 191 -2.28 5.91 3.22
C CYS A 191 -3.07 4.89 2.38
N SER A 192 -4.23 5.31 1.87
CA SER A 192 -5.13 4.47 1.07
C SER A 192 -4.78 4.40 -0.42
N SER A 193 -3.61 4.89 -0.81
CA SER A 193 -3.15 4.92 -2.21
C SER A 193 -1.97 3.98 -2.43
N THR A 194 -1.57 3.82 -3.69
CA THR A 194 -0.40 3.03 -4.10
C THR A 194 0.95 3.56 -3.57
N ASP A 195 0.98 4.69 -2.87
CA ASP A 195 2.16 5.15 -2.12
C ASP A 195 2.45 4.26 -0.89
N CYS A 196 1.42 3.58 -0.36
CA CYS A 196 1.50 2.52 0.63
C CYS A 196 0.90 1.24 0.06
N GLN A 197 -0.41 1.07 0.17
CA GLN A 197 -1.18 -0.03 -0.38
C GLN A 197 -2.55 0.50 -0.86
N ALA A 198 -3.06 -0.02 -1.98
CA ALA A 198 -4.39 0.33 -2.43
C ALA A 198 -5.43 -0.17 -1.40
N TYR A 199 -6.23 0.77 -0.86
CA TYR A 199 -7.25 0.49 0.14
C TYR A 199 -8.51 1.30 -0.14
N SER A 200 -9.58 0.60 -0.52
CA SER A 200 -10.89 1.20 -0.83
C SER A 200 -12.00 0.71 0.12
N GLY A 201 -11.61 0.25 1.32
CA GLY A 201 -12.53 -0.43 2.23
C GLY A 201 -12.90 -1.82 1.72
N ILE A 202 -14.03 -2.36 2.17
CA ILE A 202 -14.43 -3.75 1.93
C ILE A 202 -15.35 -3.95 0.71
N GLY A 203 -15.57 -2.91 -0.11
CA GLY A 203 -16.54 -2.96 -1.21
C GLY A 203 -16.24 -4.01 -2.29
N GLU A 204 -14.98 -4.35 -2.50
CA GLU A 204 -14.50 -5.31 -3.50
C GLU A 204 -14.17 -6.69 -2.90
N ALA A 205 -14.37 -6.87 -1.58
CA ALA A 205 -14.13 -8.14 -0.90
C ALA A 205 -15.01 -9.27 -1.47
N THR A 206 -14.43 -10.45 -1.59
CA THR A 206 -15.11 -11.67 -2.04
C THR A 206 -14.91 -12.78 -1.01
N SER A 207 -15.74 -13.81 -1.04
CA SER A 207 -15.57 -14.96 -0.15
C SER A 207 -14.19 -15.65 -0.30
N ALA A 208 -13.55 -15.55 -1.45
CA ALA A 208 -12.22 -16.11 -1.68
C ALA A 208 -11.13 -15.24 -1.04
N THR A 209 -11.23 -13.91 -1.17
CA THR A 209 -10.28 -12.98 -0.53
C THR A 209 -10.43 -13.00 0.99
N ASP A 210 -11.67 -12.98 1.51
CA ASP A 210 -11.93 -13.07 2.95
C ASP A 210 -11.36 -14.36 3.54
N ARG A 211 -11.63 -15.49 2.87
CA ARG A 211 -11.09 -16.80 3.26
C ARG A 211 -9.55 -16.82 3.28
N ALA A 212 -8.90 -16.19 2.30
CA ALA A 212 -7.44 -16.12 2.26
C ALA A 212 -6.87 -15.36 3.46
N VAL A 213 -7.50 -14.26 3.87
CA VAL A 213 -7.12 -13.50 5.05
C VAL A 213 -7.37 -14.30 6.33
N GLU A 214 -8.54 -14.92 6.47
CA GLU A 214 -8.92 -15.72 7.64
C GLU A 214 -8.03 -16.97 7.83
N GLU A 215 -7.68 -17.67 6.74
CA GLU A 215 -6.81 -18.84 6.81
C GLU A 215 -5.33 -18.49 7.05
N THR A 216 -4.96 -17.20 7.00
CA THR A 216 -3.61 -16.68 7.29
C THR A 216 -3.61 -15.64 8.41
N GLU A 217 -4.65 -15.58 9.24
CA GLU A 217 -4.79 -14.62 10.32
C GLU A 217 -3.53 -14.58 11.22
N GLY A 218 -3.00 -13.40 11.45
CA GLY A 218 -1.80 -13.16 12.26
C GLY A 218 -0.49 -13.64 11.63
N GLU A 219 -0.47 -14.26 10.46
CA GLU A 219 0.75 -14.68 9.79
C GLU A 219 1.49 -13.50 9.16
N CYS A 220 2.77 -13.33 9.51
CA CYS A 220 3.68 -12.31 8.98
C CYS A 220 5.02 -12.91 8.58
N LEU A 221 5.74 -12.21 7.70
CA LEU A 221 7.09 -12.58 7.29
C LEU A 221 8.13 -12.00 8.24
N TYR A 222 9.09 -12.82 8.62
CA TYR A 222 10.20 -12.45 9.50
C TYR A 222 11.55 -12.81 8.89
N TYR A 223 12.55 -11.98 9.17
CA TYR A 223 13.94 -12.25 8.90
C TYR A 223 14.77 -11.96 10.17
N ASP A 224 15.53 -12.95 10.63
CA ASP A 224 16.32 -12.88 11.87
C ASP A 224 15.51 -12.42 13.12
N GLY A 225 14.22 -12.76 13.18
CA GLY A 225 13.35 -12.44 14.30
C GLY A 225 12.66 -11.08 14.22
N GLU A 226 12.97 -10.27 13.22
CA GLU A 226 12.31 -8.98 12.96
C GLU A 226 11.36 -9.09 11.76
N LEU A 227 10.31 -8.25 11.71
CA LEU A 227 9.41 -8.19 10.56
C LEU A 227 10.20 -7.86 9.28
N ALA A 228 9.95 -8.61 8.22
CA ALA A 228 10.59 -8.41 6.94
C ALA A 228 9.88 -7.30 6.12
N GLN A 229 10.65 -6.55 5.33
CA GLN A 229 10.09 -5.62 4.34
C GLN A 229 9.47 -6.44 3.20
N ALA A 230 8.15 -6.57 3.21
CA ALA A 230 7.39 -7.40 2.29
C ALA A 230 6.87 -6.57 1.10
N TYR A 231 7.80 -6.03 0.28
CA TYR A 231 7.45 -5.33 -0.95
C TYR A 231 6.94 -6.30 -2.01
N TYR A 232 5.94 -5.86 -2.78
CA TYR A 232 5.37 -6.63 -3.87
C TYR A 232 5.10 -5.76 -5.11
N HIS A 233 4.94 -6.39 -6.24
CA HIS A 233 4.73 -5.74 -7.53
C HIS A 233 3.92 -6.65 -8.47
N SER A 234 3.35 -6.10 -9.52
CA SER A 234 2.46 -6.84 -10.43
C SER A 234 3.19 -7.68 -11.46
N SER A 235 4.42 -7.31 -11.84
CA SER A 235 5.23 -7.99 -12.86
C SER A 235 6.69 -7.67 -12.65
N ASP A 236 7.57 -8.66 -12.78
CA ASP A 236 9.03 -8.49 -12.71
C ASP A 236 9.73 -8.58 -14.08
N GLY A 237 8.96 -8.91 -15.13
CA GLY A 237 9.50 -9.02 -16.47
C GLY A 237 10.33 -10.28 -16.73
N GLY A 238 10.30 -11.25 -15.78
CA GLY A 238 11.02 -12.52 -15.83
C GLY A 238 12.16 -12.65 -14.83
N ALA A 239 12.45 -11.61 -14.06
CA ALA A 239 13.39 -11.64 -12.93
C ALA A 239 13.14 -10.47 -11.98
N THR A 240 13.10 -10.74 -10.68
CA THR A 240 13.13 -9.68 -9.66
C THR A 240 14.52 -9.01 -9.64
N GLU A 241 14.72 -7.99 -8.81
CA GLU A 241 15.99 -7.29 -8.71
C GLU A 241 16.46 -7.16 -7.27
N ASP A 242 17.76 -7.06 -7.04
CA ASP A 242 18.34 -6.76 -5.74
C ASP A 242 17.86 -5.38 -5.25
N ALA A 243 17.41 -5.30 -3.99
CA ALA A 243 17.01 -4.04 -3.37
C ALA A 243 18.09 -2.96 -3.44
N GLU A 244 19.38 -3.36 -3.38
CA GLU A 244 20.52 -2.48 -3.52
C GLU A 244 20.57 -1.79 -4.89
N ASN A 245 20.27 -2.52 -5.96
CA ASN A 245 20.23 -1.98 -7.32
C ASN A 245 19.05 -1.03 -7.56
N VAL A 246 17.94 -1.24 -6.84
CA VAL A 246 16.73 -0.43 -7.00
C VAL A 246 16.76 0.80 -6.10
N TRP A 247 17.05 0.61 -4.80
CA TRP A 247 16.92 1.66 -3.77
C TRP A 247 18.26 2.04 -3.11
N GLY A 248 19.38 1.44 -3.51
CA GLY A 248 20.71 1.75 -2.96
C GLY A 248 20.95 1.21 -1.56
N THR A 249 20.10 0.30 -1.07
CA THR A 249 20.22 -0.31 0.26
C THR A 249 20.28 -1.83 0.14
N ASP A 250 21.34 -2.43 0.67
CA ASP A 250 21.47 -3.87 0.75
C ASP A 250 20.49 -4.45 1.78
N VAL A 251 19.55 -5.28 1.31
CA VAL A 251 18.61 -6.02 2.14
C VAL A 251 18.82 -7.51 1.89
N PRO A 252 19.36 -8.28 2.87
CA PRO A 252 19.88 -9.64 2.63
C PRO A 252 18.88 -10.63 2.05
N TYR A 253 17.58 -10.43 2.27
CA TYR A 253 16.50 -11.30 1.79
C TYR A 253 15.74 -10.74 0.57
N LEU A 254 16.01 -9.51 0.14
CA LEU A 254 15.45 -8.92 -1.08
C LEU A 254 16.47 -8.99 -2.20
N ARG A 255 16.74 -10.22 -2.66
CA ARG A 255 17.68 -10.53 -3.74
C ARG A 255 16.94 -10.86 -5.03
N GLY A 256 17.54 -10.44 -6.13
CA GLY A 256 17.06 -10.76 -7.45
C GLY A 256 17.01 -12.27 -7.71
N LYS A 257 15.95 -12.71 -8.35
CA LYS A 257 15.73 -14.11 -8.76
C LYS A 257 15.07 -14.17 -10.12
N GLU A 258 15.46 -15.16 -10.91
CA GLU A 258 14.74 -15.49 -12.14
C GLU A 258 13.31 -15.95 -11.82
N ASP A 259 12.33 -15.42 -12.56
CA ASP A 259 10.94 -15.88 -12.57
C ASP A 259 10.57 -16.46 -13.95
N PRO A 260 10.72 -17.78 -14.14
CA PRO A 260 10.35 -18.42 -15.38
C PRO A 260 8.84 -18.61 -15.54
N TYR A 261 8.04 -18.32 -14.53
CA TYR A 261 6.60 -18.59 -14.50
C TYR A 261 5.80 -17.47 -15.15
N GLU A 262 6.22 -16.22 -14.96
CA GLU A 262 5.54 -15.05 -15.53
C GLU A 262 5.41 -15.15 -17.06
N ALA A 263 6.45 -15.62 -17.75
CA ALA A 263 6.42 -15.84 -19.20
C ALA A 263 5.45 -16.93 -19.69
N GLN A 264 4.87 -17.74 -18.77
CA GLN A 264 3.95 -18.83 -19.09
C GLN A 264 2.49 -18.39 -19.10
N ILE A 265 2.19 -17.20 -18.65
CA ILE A 265 0.85 -16.62 -18.60
C ILE A 265 0.72 -15.42 -19.52
N SER A 266 -0.51 -15.10 -19.91
CA SER A 266 -0.77 -13.90 -20.70
C SER A 266 -1.00 -12.73 -19.76
N ILE A 267 -0.04 -11.82 -19.70
CA ILE A 267 -0.15 -10.58 -18.93
C ILE A 267 -0.46 -9.45 -19.90
N PRO A 268 -1.55 -8.70 -19.69
CA PRO A 268 -1.81 -7.49 -20.50
C PRO A 268 -0.63 -6.53 -20.39
N ASP A 269 -0.25 -5.95 -21.53
CA ASP A 269 0.85 -4.97 -21.61
C ASP A 269 2.22 -5.45 -21.08
N TYR A 270 2.44 -6.77 -21.02
CA TYR A 270 3.74 -7.35 -20.67
C TYR A 270 4.91 -6.80 -21.49
N ARG A 271 4.63 -6.45 -22.76
CA ARG A 271 5.56 -5.76 -23.66
C ARG A 271 4.88 -4.52 -24.20
N TRP A 272 5.49 -3.39 -23.97
CA TRP A 272 5.01 -2.10 -24.44
C TRP A 272 6.16 -1.26 -25.00
N THR A 273 5.84 -0.28 -25.82
CA THR A 273 6.81 0.65 -26.41
C THR A 273 6.29 2.07 -26.26
N VAL A 274 7.15 2.95 -25.76
CA VAL A 274 6.90 4.39 -25.74
C VAL A 274 7.99 5.07 -26.57
N THR A 275 7.57 6.00 -27.40
CA THR A 275 8.49 6.79 -28.23
C THR A 275 8.48 8.24 -27.75
N TYR A 276 9.66 8.79 -27.55
CA TYR A 276 9.87 10.20 -27.24
C TYR A 276 10.62 10.85 -28.40
N THR A 277 10.25 12.07 -28.73
CA THR A 277 11.14 12.96 -29.48
C THR A 277 12.23 13.48 -28.54
N TRP A 278 13.35 13.95 -29.07
CA TRP A 278 14.42 14.54 -28.28
C TRP A 278 13.97 15.79 -27.51
N GLU A 279 13.03 16.54 -28.06
CA GLU A 279 12.42 17.71 -27.42
C GLU A 279 11.58 17.29 -26.21
N GLU A 280 10.76 16.25 -26.34
CA GLU A 280 9.96 15.71 -25.23
C GLU A 280 10.84 15.18 -24.12
N LEU A 281 11.87 14.42 -24.44
CA LEU A 281 12.81 13.87 -23.46
C LEU A 281 13.59 14.97 -22.76
N THR A 282 14.04 15.99 -23.50
CA THR A 282 14.67 17.19 -22.94
C THR A 282 13.73 17.86 -21.94
N TRP A 283 12.48 18.08 -22.34
CA TRP A 283 11.47 18.70 -21.48
C TRP A 283 11.21 17.92 -20.20
N VAL A 284 11.06 16.58 -20.30
CA VAL A 284 10.84 15.69 -19.15
C VAL A 284 11.97 15.81 -18.14
N LEU A 285 13.22 15.72 -18.61
CA LEU A 285 14.39 15.77 -17.74
C LEU A 285 14.57 17.13 -17.09
N GLN A 286 14.44 18.22 -17.86
CA GLN A 286 14.57 19.59 -17.31
C GLN A 286 13.45 19.93 -16.33
N ASN A 287 12.20 19.51 -16.63
CA ASN A 287 11.05 19.73 -15.73
C ASN A 287 11.13 18.89 -14.45
N SER A 288 11.86 17.80 -14.48
CA SER A 288 12.21 17.01 -13.29
C SER A 288 13.39 17.60 -12.49
N GLY A 289 13.91 18.75 -12.90
CA GLY A 289 14.95 19.48 -12.19
C GLY A 289 16.37 19.06 -12.54
N TYR A 290 16.57 18.22 -13.58
CA TYR A 290 17.90 17.83 -14.00
C TYR A 290 18.59 18.93 -14.82
N ASP A 291 19.86 19.20 -14.50
CA ASP A 291 20.69 20.14 -15.23
C ASP A 291 21.28 19.45 -16.49
N ILE A 292 20.53 19.51 -17.59
CA ILE A 292 20.92 18.99 -18.91
C ILE A 292 20.42 19.96 -20.01
N GLY A 293 21.18 20.10 -21.09
CA GLY A 293 20.77 20.85 -22.28
C GLY A 293 19.85 20.04 -23.19
N ASP A 294 19.75 20.45 -24.47
CA ASP A 294 18.94 19.74 -25.46
C ASP A 294 19.51 18.33 -25.68
N VAL A 295 18.74 17.32 -25.33
CA VAL A 295 19.14 15.90 -25.44
C VAL A 295 19.21 15.51 -26.90
N VAL A 296 20.29 14.86 -27.30
CA VAL A 296 20.55 14.38 -28.66
C VAL A 296 20.81 12.89 -28.73
N ASP A 297 21.07 12.25 -27.57
CA ASP A 297 21.27 10.79 -27.48
C ASP A 297 20.88 10.27 -26.11
N ALA A 298 20.40 9.03 -26.04
CA ALA A 298 20.08 8.31 -24.82
C ALA A 298 20.27 6.81 -25.05
N TYR A 299 20.94 6.16 -24.09
CA TYR A 299 21.22 4.73 -24.20
C TYR A 299 21.31 4.06 -22.83
N VAL A 300 21.02 2.75 -22.80
CA VAL A 300 21.28 1.92 -21.63
C VAL A 300 22.81 1.77 -21.48
N SER A 301 23.34 2.27 -20.38
CA SER A 301 24.79 2.24 -20.12
C SER A 301 25.21 1.05 -19.26
N GLU A 302 24.28 0.47 -18.49
CA GLU A 302 24.54 -0.70 -17.64
C GLU A 302 23.27 -1.51 -17.44
N VAL A 303 23.43 -2.85 -17.37
CA VAL A 303 22.38 -3.80 -16.99
C VAL A 303 22.89 -4.64 -15.80
N THR A 304 21.97 -5.12 -14.96
CA THR A 304 22.28 -6.01 -13.84
C THR A 304 22.62 -7.42 -14.34
N ASP A 305 23.11 -8.27 -13.44
CA ASP A 305 23.39 -9.67 -13.74
C ASP A 305 22.15 -10.46 -14.20
N LEU A 306 20.95 -10.01 -13.80
CA LEU A 306 19.67 -10.57 -14.20
C LEU A 306 19.08 -9.94 -15.48
N GLY A 307 19.81 -9.00 -16.10
CA GLY A 307 19.44 -8.36 -17.36
C GLY A 307 18.51 -7.16 -17.24
N ASN A 308 18.18 -6.72 -16.02
CA ASN A 308 17.42 -5.51 -15.80
C ASN A 308 18.24 -4.25 -16.11
N VAL A 309 17.61 -3.19 -16.61
CA VAL A 309 18.29 -1.92 -16.84
C VAL A 309 18.68 -1.29 -15.50
N TYR A 310 19.98 -1.16 -15.26
CA TYR A 310 20.48 -0.49 -14.07
C TYR A 310 20.78 0.99 -14.31
N SER A 311 21.35 1.34 -15.46
CA SER A 311 21.80 2.69 -15.77
C SER A 311 21.42 3.12 -17.15
N VAL A 312 20.95 4.39 -17.26
CA VAL A 312 20.66 5.08 -18.54
C VAL A 312 21.49 6.36 -18.57
N THR A 313 22.15 6.59 -19.72
CA THR A 313 22.92 7.81 -19.97
C THR A 313 22.20 8.65 -21.02
N PHE A 314 22.01 9.94 -20.72
CA PHE A 314 21.52 10.96 -21.64
C PHE A 314 22.68 11.89 -22.04
N VAL A 315 22.74 12.30 -23.30
CA VAL A 315 23.77 13.20 -23.82
C VAL A 315 23.12 14.44 -24.40
N ASP A 316 23.58 15.62 -24.01
CA ASP A 316 23.08 16.87 -24.59
C ASP A 316 23.90 17.34 -25.82
N SER A 317 23.38 18.32 -26.55
CA SER A 317 24.01 18.90 -27.74
C SER A 317 25.39 19.53 -27.54
N ARG A 318 25.80 19.72 -26.27
CA ARG A 318 27.12 20.21 -25.87
C ARG A 318 28.06 19.12 -25.43
N GLY A 319 27.60 17.85 -25.45
CA GLY A 319 28.35 16.68 -25.00
C GLY A 319 28.36 16.48 -23.48
N LYS A 320 27.51 17.21 -22.73
CA LYS A 320 27.32 16.96 -21.31
C LYS A 320 26.48 15.69 -21.14
N THR A 321 26.86 14.83 -20.18
CA THR A 321 26.17 13.58 -19.87
C THR A 321 25.44 13.68 -18.55
N LEU A 322 24.25 13.06 -18.49
CA LEU A 322 23.46 12.81 -17.31
C LEU A 322 23.24 11.31 -17.18
N VAL A 323 23.74 10.71 -16.11
CA VAL A 323 23.58 9.27 -15.81
C VAL A 323 22.53 9.12 -14.73
N ARG A 324 21.56 8.23 -14.94
CA ARG A 324 20.53 7.86 -13.95
C ARG A 324 20.60 6.37 -13.70
N THR A 325 20.48 5.96 -12.41
CA THR A 325 20.65 4.57 -11.98
C THR A 325 19.45 4.11 -11.15
N GLY A 326 19.24 2.81 -11.05
CA GLY A 326 18.19 2.20 -10.24
C GLY A 326 16.80 2.74 -10.60
N ASP A 327 15.98 3.05 -9.60
CA ASP A 327 14.63 3.60 -9.81
C ASP A 327 14.65 4.96 -10.51
N ASP A 328 15.66 5.79 -10.30
CA ASP A 328 15.82 7.06 -11.00
C ASP A 328 15.97 6.90 -12.52
N ALA A 329 16.55 5.78 -13.00
CA ALA A 329 16.62 5.48 -14.43
C ALA A 329 15.22 5.26 -15.03
N ARG A 330 14.36 4.56 -14.30
CA ARG A 330 12.95 4.36 -14.64
C ARG A 330 12.17 5.68 -14.63
N MET A 331 12.32 6.45 -13.56
CA MET A 331 11.60 7.71 -13.36
C MET A 331 11.97 8.79 -14.40
N ALA A 332 13.16 8.71 -14.99
CA ALA A 332 13.58 9.62 -16.06
C ALA A 332 12.70 9.55 -17.34
N PHE A 333 11.94 8.47 -17.52
CA PHE A 333 10.99 8.29 -18.62
C PHE A 333 9.53 8.47 -18.20
N THR A 334 9.25 9.21 -17.12
CA THR A 334 7.88 9.49 -16.72
C THR A 334 7.20 10.31 -17.78
N ALA A 335 6.09 9.81 -18.33
CA ALA A 335 5.35 10.51 -19.39
C ALA A 335 4.95 11.92 -18.95
N PRO A 336 5.17 12.94 -19.80
CA PRO A 336 4.77 14.30 -19.48
C PRO A 336 3.24 14.38 -19.25
N PRO A 337 2.75 15.31 -18.41
CA PRO A 337 1.34 15.40 -18.04
C PRO A 337 0.36 15.46 -19.24
N TRP A 338 0.78 16.05 -20.35
CA TRP A 338 -0.04 16.16 -21.58
C TRP A 338 -0.11 14.84 -22.37
N ALA A 339 0.85 13.93 -22.24
CA ALA A 339 0.81 12.62 -22.87
C ALA A 339 -0.21 11.67 -22.19
N ARG A 340 -0.66 11.99 -21.00
CA ARG A 340 -1.69 11.23 -20.26
C ARG A 340 -3.12 11.42 -20.78
N THR A 341 -3.33 12.37 -21.69
CA THR A 341 -4.66 12.68 -22.25
C THR A 341 -4.96 11.97 -23.58
N SER A 342 -4.03 11.17 -24.10
CA SER A 342 -4.30 10.36 -25.29
C SER A 342 -5.08 9.10 -24.91
N PRO A 343 -6.20 8.78 -25.57
CA PRO A 343 -7.04 7.60 -25.24
C PRO A 343 -6.35 6.24 -25.44
N ALA A 344 -5.14 6.24 -26.01
CA ALA A 344 -4.34 5.03 -26.24
C ALA A 344 -3.36 4.72 -25.11
N CYS A 345 -3.21 5.62 -24.12
CA CYS A 345 -2.38 5.40 -22.95
C CYS A 345 -3.32 5.12 -21.78
N GLY A 346 -3.68 3.86 -21.57
CA GLY A 346 -4.26 3.39 -20.31
C GLY A 346 -3.34 3.89 -19.21
N SER A 347 -3.92 4.42 -18.11
CA SER A 347 -3.16 4.88 -16.93
C SER A 347 -2.12 3.81 -16.60
N PRO A 348 -0.82 4.11 -16.59
CA PRO A 348 0.11 3.16 -16.01
C PRO A 348 -0.24 3.11 -14.53
N SER A 349 -0.85 2.03 -14.11
CA SER A 349 -0.63 1.55 -12.75
C SER A 349 0.89 1.63 -12.56
N PRO A 350 1.43 2.06 -11.40
CA PRO A 350 2.86 2.01 -11.16
C PRO A 350 3.26 0.53 -11.18
N ALA A 351 3.43 0.01 -12.38
CA ALA A 351 3.93 -1.31 -12.61
C ALA A 351 5.42 -1.30 -12.26
N ALA A 352 5.81 -2.33 -11.59
CA ALA A 352 7.16 -2.72 -11.30
C ALA A 352 8.12 -2.50 -12.49
N PRO A 353 9.43 -2.40 -12.25
CA PRO A 353 10.43 -2.23 -13.28
C PRO A 353 10.48 -3.47 -14.19
N GLY A 354 9.58 -3.51 -15.16
CA GLY A 354 9.64 -4.43 -16.28
C GLY A 354 10.58 -3.84 -17.33
N ALA A 355 11.55 -4.63 -17.75
CA ALA A 355 12.63 -4.31 -18.66
C ALA A 355 12.22 -3.35 -19.79
N ALA A 356 12.80 -2.15 -19.79
CA ALA A 356 12.79 -1.30 -20.98
C ALA A 356 13.65 -2.01 -22.03
N ALA A 357 12.99 -2.64 -23.01
CA ALA A 357 13.69 -3.20 -24.16
C ALA A 357 14.14 -2.03 -25.07
N ALA A 358 15.37 -1.57 -24.90
CA ALA A 358 16.04 -0.77 -25.91
C ALA A 358 16.36 -1.69 -27.09
N THR A 359 15.54 -1.70 -28.13
CA THR A 359 15.91 -2.29 -29.41
C THR A 359 16.82 -1.34 -30.16
N ARG A 360 17.97 -1.87 -30.63
CA ARG A 360 18.90 -1.22 -31.58
C ARG A 360 18.21 -0.92 -32.86
#